data_45e8fa0e29ee2c0c40ac8bd031313324
#
_entry.id   45e8fa0e29ee2c0c40ac8bd031313324
#
_cell.length_a   1.000
_cell.length_b   1.000
_cell.length_c   1.000
_cell.angle_alpha   90.00
_cell.angle_beta   90.00
_cell.angle_gamma   90.00
#
_symmetry.space_group_name_H-M   'P 1'
#
loop_
_entity.id
_entity.type
_entity.pdbx_description
1 polymer ?
#
loop_
_entity_poly.entity_id
_entity_poly.type
_entity_poly.pdbx_seq_one_letter_code
_entity_poly.pdbx_strand_id
1 'polypeptide(L)'
;LPVWCPLALALIYAGCRTVPPVAHPLAPLTANEIRRAVRILKDSGRVPPGARFSLVALDEPPKELVLRQVVIPRRAFAVVYDDAANKTWEALADLDAGRVDRWKEIPRAQPPVSAEDSGLADGIVRNDRRWQQSLRARGVDAGSVIVVAWSAGYFALPGAGEGRIVRAIPYLGVGRNFYAHPIEGLVAHVNLTTGKIIDLLDTGRNVPVPRESGELALPATGPPRLAPAPLDILQPRGPGFQIEDGEVRWQKWRFRYGLHPREGLVLYTVGYEDGGRVRPILYRAALSEMMVPYGDPGGGWFFRNSFDAGELGLGVNAVSLKPGVDCPANCAVFDAVFAGGNGEPVTIPHAVALYERDGGIAWKHDDETRRARDLVLSFVATVGNYDYGFDWIFHQDGALEMRVALTGVMAAKAVAEGTHEGFSHRVAKNLAAPHHQHFFTFRLDLDVDGAMPNRVVEMNSVAVPPGAQNPYGGAFTMEETPLLTERQAQRNLDLASSRKWIVINPNVMNALGHPTGYALLPGENALLLAQPDSWVRKRAGFLNSQVWVTPYRSAEIYAGGDYPNQSPGGDGLVKWTAENRPIDNHDVVLWYSMGITHNPRPEDWPVMPVHAAGFKLVPWGFFARNPALDLP
;
A
#
# COMPACT_ATOMS: atom_id res chain seq x y z
N LEU A 1 -9.21 85.34 -15.57
CA LEU A 1 -9.64 84.14 -14.79
C LEU A 1 -8.79 82.99 -15.20
N PRO A 2 -8.00 82.30 -14.32
CA PRO A 2 -7.04 81.32 -14.74
C PRO A 2 -7.64 79.93 -14.73
N VAL A 3 -7.26 79.19 -15.77
CA VAL A 3 -7.57 77.73 -15.99
C VAL A 3 -6.59 76.92 -15.16
N TRP A 4 -7.08 76.07 -14.26
CA TRP A 4 -6.31 75.08 -13.53
C TRP A 4 -6.30 73.77 -14.31
N CYS A 5 -5.10 73.29 -14.62
CA CYS A 5 -4.85 71.94 -15.20
C CYS A 5 -4.49 70.99 -14.05
N PRO A 6 -5.11 69.85 -13.87
CA PRO A 6 -4.69 68.85 -12.88
C PRO A 6 -3.60 67.93 -13.44
N LEU A 7 -2.42 67.94 -12.79
CA LEU A 7 -1.38 66.94 -12.99
C LEU A 7 -1.91 65.54 -12.53
N ALA A 8 -1.95 64.59 -13.45
CA ALA A 8 -2.19 63.18 -13.15
C ALA A 8 -0.88 62.58 -12.63
N LEU A 9 -0.84 62.23 -11.34
CA LEU A 9 0.20 61.36 -10.77
C LEU A 9 -0.03 59.90 -11.21
N ALA A 10 0.80 59.41 -12.12
CA ALA A 10 0.85 57.98 -12.44
C ALA A 10 1.57 57.22 -11.30
N LEU A 11 0.78 56.53 -10.46
CA LEU A 11 1.31 55.56 -9.49
C LEU A 11 1.80 54.34 -10.27
N ILE A 12 3.13 54.18 -10.35
CA ILE A 12 3.77 52.97 -10.82
C ILE A 12 3.57 51.89 -9.73
N TYR A 13 2.60 51.00 -9.91
CA TYR A 13 2.52 49.76 -9.14
C TYR A 13 3.69 48.87 -9.55
N ALA A 14 4.76 48.91 -8.77
CA ALA A 14 5.78 47.88 -8.79
C ALA A 14 5.11 46.59 -8.30
N GLY A 15 4.70 45.70 -9.23
CA GLY A 15 4.19 44.38 -8.90
C GLY A 15 5.26 43.62 -8.13
N CYS A 16 5.08 43.51 -6.82
CA CYS A 16 5.77 42.51 -6.02
C CYS A 16 5.45 41.16 -6.65
N ARG A 17 6.38 40.57 -7.41
CA ARG A 17 6.34 39.17 -7.75
C ARG A 17 6.46 38.43 -6.43
N THR A 18 5.34 37.98 -5.87
CA THR A 18 5.35 37.00 -4.80
C THR A 18 6.03 35.76 -5.36
N VAL A 19 7.25 35.51 -4.91
CA VAL A 19 7.92 34.23 -5.14
C VAL A 19 6.96 33.19 -4.54
N PRO A 20 6.47 32.21 -5.32
CA PRO A 20 5.60 31.17 -4.76
C PRO A 20 6.33 30.53 -3.58
N PRO A 21 5.62 30.23 -2.47
CA PRO A 21 6.26 29.61 -1.32
C PRO A 21 6.98 28.33 -1.77
N VAL A 22 8.21 28.17 -1.33
CA VAL A 22 9.02 26.98 -1.63
C VAL A 22 8.28 25.79 -1.05
N ALA A 23 7.87 24.86 -1.90
CA ALA A 23 7.17 23.66 -1.47
C ALA A 23 8.02 22.89 -0.43
N HIS A 24 7.37 22.33 0.59
CA HIS A 24 8.06 21.50 1.57
C HIS A 24 8.86 20.37 0.88
N PRO A 25 10.09 20.04 1.34
CA PRO A 25 10.94 19.05 0.64
C PRO A 25 10.29 17.67 0.44
N LEU A 26 9.34 17.28 1.31
CA LEU A 26 8.59 16.02 1.21
C LEU A 26 7.26 16.15 0.44
N ALA A 27 6.94 17.32 -0.13
CA ALA A 27 5.72 17.45 -0.93
C ALA A 27 5.84 16.59 -2.20
N PRO A 28 4.76 15.88 -2.64
CA PRO A 28 4.77 15.13 -3.88
C PRO A 28 5.15 15.99 -5.08
N LEU A 29 5.66 15.37 -6.16
CA LEU A 29 5.95 16.08 -7.40
C LEU A 29 4.66 16.61 -8.03
N THR A 30 4.69 17.85 -8.46
CA THR A 30 3.63 18.48 -9.26
C THR A 30 3.69 18.00 -10.72
N ALA A 31 2.60 18.19 -11.48
CA ALA A 31 2.56 17.91 -12.91
C ALA A 31 3.70 18.62 -13.68
N ASN A 32 4.03 19.85 -13.30
CA ASN A 32 5.10 20.60 -13.93
C ASN A 32 6.48 20.04 -13.59
N GLU A 33 6.70 19.60 -12.37
CA GLU A 33 7.94 18.96 -11.95
C GLU A 33 8.13 17.62 -12.64
N ILE A 34 7.07 16.80 -12.81
CA ILE A 34 7.11 15.55 -13.59
C ILE A 34 7.51 15.84 -15.03
N ARG A 35 6.85 16.79 -15.72
CA ARG A 35 7.24 17.19 -17.09
C ARG A 35 8.67 17.68 -17.16
N ARG A 36 9.12 18.46 -16.19
CA ARG A 36 10.49 18.98 -16.11
C ARG A 36 11.49 17.83 -15.94
N ALA A 37 11.24 16.89 -15.03
CA ALA A 37 12.08 15.70 -14.82
C ALA A 37 12.22 14.88 -16.12
N VAL A 38 11.10 14.54 -16.74
CA VAL A 38 11.06 13.76 -17.99
C VAL A 38 11.80 14.48 -19.12
N ARG A 39 11.64 15.81 -19.24
CA ARG A 39 12.37 16.61 -20.22
C ARG A 39 13.87 16.57 -19.98
N ILE A 40 14.33 16.82 -18.73
CA ILE A 40 15.75 16.73 -18.36
C ILE A 40 16.34 15.38 -18.74
N LEU A 41 15.63 14.29 -18.46
CA LEU A 41 16.07 12.95 -18.79
C LEU A 41 16.14 12.71 -20.31
N LYS A 42 15.13 13.11 -21.07
CA LYS A 42 15.10 12.99 -22.54
C LYS A 42 16.18 13.85 -23.20
N ASP A 43 16.32 15.09 -22.77
CA ASP A 43 17.32 16.03 -23.33
C ASP A 43 18.77 15.61 -23.04
N SER A 44 19.01 14.75 -22.05
CA SER A 44 20.31 14.16 -21.78
C SER A 44 20.79 13.19 -22.87
N GLY A 45 19.91 12.78 -23.78
CA GLY A 45 20.21 11.79 -24.85
C GLY A 45 20.39 10.35 -24.33
N ARG A 46 20.14 10.08 -23.05
CA ARG A 46 20.32 8.74 -22.44
C ARG A 46 19.07 7.87 -22.50
N VAL A 47 17.88 8.47 -22.62
CA VAL A 47 16.60 7.73 -22.72
C VAL A 47 16.50 7.11 -24.10
N PRO A 48 16.41 5.76 -24.22
CA PRO A 48 16.25 5.11 -25.51
C PRO A 48 14.94 5.53 -26.21
N PRO A 49 14.91 5.59 -27.54
CA PRO A 49 13.68 5.83 -28.29
C PRO A 49 12.62 4.79 -27.95
N GLY A 50 11.42 5.24 -27.60
CA GLY A 50 10.30 4.36 -27.22
C GLY A 50 10.34 3.80 -25.79
N ALA A 51 11.38 4.11 -25.01
CA ALA A 51 11.44 3.68 -23.61
C ALA A 51 10.31 4.31 -22.79
N ARG A 52 9.83 3.52 -21.81
CA ARG A 52 8.73 3.90 -20.89
C ARG A 52 9.27 4.42 -19.55
N PHE A 53 8.52 5.34 -18.95
CA PHE A 53 8.74 5.78 -17.59
C PHE A 53 7.85 4.96 -16.66
N SER A 54 8.37 3.89 -16.08
CA SER A 54 7.63 3.01 -15.18
C SER A 54 7.37 3.65 -13.82
N LEU A 55 8.19 4.62 -13.43
CA LEU A 55 8.05 5.41 -12.21
C LEU A 55 8.69 6.78 -12.42
N VAL A 56 8.03 7.83 -11.96
CA VAL A 56 8.64 9.15 -11.69
C VAL A 56 8.06 9.63 -10.38
N ALA A 57 8.89 9.73 -9.35
CA ALA A 57 8.48 10.11 -8.00
C ALA A 57 9.48 11.10 -7.40
N LEU A 58 9.12 11.70 -6.28
CA LEU A 58 10.05 12.49 -5.48
C LEU A 58 11.23 11.61 -5.05
N ASP A 59 12.47 12.07 -5.27
CA ASP A 59 13.64 11.55 -4.56
C ASP A 59 13.60 12.16 -3.15
N GLU A 60 13.11 11.38 -2.18
CA GLU A 60 12.95 11.85 -0.81
C GLU A 60 14.32 12.28 -0.26
N PRO A 61 14.45 13.51 0.25
CA PRO A 61 15.72 13.99 0.77
C PRO A 61 16.12 13.27 2.06
N PRO A 62 17.42 13.29 2.42
CA PRO A 62 17.89 12.69 3.66
C PRO A 62 17.13 13.22 4.89
N LYS A 63 16.69 12.29 5.76
CA LYS A 63 15.88 12.54 6.97
C LYS A 63 16.46 13.67 7.83
N GLU A 64 17.75 13.62 8.09
CA GLU A 64 18.44 14.60 8.92
C GLU A 64 18.41 16.02 8.35
N LEU A 65 18.38 16.19 7.02
CA LEU A 65 18.27 17.50 6.39
C LEU A 65 16.85 18.05 6.48
N VAL A 66 15.85 17.16 6.32
CA VAL A 66 14.43 17.52 6.48
C VAL A 66 14.16 17.96 7.91
N LEU A 67 14.62 17.20 8.90
CA LEU A 67 14.43 17.52 10.32
C LEU A 67 15.14 18.82 10.75
N ARG A 68 16.26 19.15 10.10
CA ARG A 68 16.97 20.43 10.31
C ARG A 68 16.41 21.61 9.52
N GLN A 69 15.38 21.37 8.70
CA GLN A 69 14.77 22.38 7.84
C GLN A 69 15.78 23.13 6.92
N VAL A 70 16.75 22.39 6.40
CA VAL A 70 17.75 22.94 5.48
C VAL A 70 17.14 23.04 4.08
N VAL A 71 17.53 24.04 3.32
CA VAL A 71 17.16 24.14 1.89
C VAL A 71 17.83 23.00 1.13
N ILE A 72 17.04 22.16 0.48
CA ILE A 72 17.47 20.95 -0.20
C ILE A 72 17.10 21.05 -1.68
N PRO A 73 18.02 20.71 -2.61
CA PRO A 73 17.69 20.66 -4.03
C PRO A 73 16.53 19.71 -4.30
N ARG A 74 15.58 20.13 -5.13
CA ARG A 74 14.41 19.35 -5.51
C ARG A 74 14.80 18.34 -6.59
N ARG A 75 14.63 17.05 -6.34
CA ARG A 75 15.02 15.98 -7.26
C ARG A 75 13.89 15.01 -7.52
N ALA A 76 13.89 14.44 -8.74
CA ALA A 76 13.00 13.39 -9.16
C ALA A 76 13.77 12.09 -9.41
N PHE A 77 13.32 11.00 -8.81
CA PHE A 77 13.75 9.65 -9.11
C PHE A 77 12.86 9.08 -10.22
N ALA A 78 13.47 8.45 -11.22
CA ALA A 78 12.75 7.81 -12.31
C ALA A 78 13.27 6.40 -12.58
N VAL A 79 12.35 5.49 -12.93
CA VAL A 79 12.64 4.18 -13.50
C VAL A 79 12.25 4.19 -14.97
N VAL A 80 13.23 4.00 -15.84
CA VAL A 80 13.06 3.99 -17.30
C VAL A 80 13.26 2.56 -17.81
N TYR A 81 12.33 2.10 -18.63
CA TYR A 81 12.36 0.74 -19.18
C TYR A 81 12.29 0.75 -20.70
N ASP A 82 13.21 0.03 -21.34
CA ASP A 82 13.25 -0.21 -22.79
C ASP A 82 12.74 -1.62 -23.09
N ASP A 83 11.56 -1.72 -23.67
CA ASP A 83 10.92 -2.98 -24.03
C ASP A 83 11.74 -3.77 -25.06
N ALA A 84 12.34 -3.08 -26.04
CA ALA A 84 13.07 -3.70 -27.12
C ALA A 84 14.40 -4.34 -26.67
N ALA A 85 15.10 -3.65 -25.77
CA ALA A 85 16.36 -4.14 -25.21
C ALA A 85 16.17 -4.95 -23.93
N ASN A 86 14.96 -4.95 -23.33
CA ASN A 86 14.64 -5.51 -22.01
C ASN A 86 15.60 -5.00 -20.93
N LYS A 87 15.77 -3.67 -20.87
CA LYS A 87 16.69 -3.00 -19.96
C LYS A 87 15.98 -1.99 -19.09
N THR A 88 16.38 -1.96 -17.82
CA THR A 88 15.88 -1.01 -16.83
C THR A 88 16.99 -0.09 -16.35
N TRP A 89 16.70 1.20 -16.25
CA TRP A 89 17.59 2.20 -15.68
C TRP A 89 16.90 2.92 -14.54
N GLU A 90 17.68 3.22 -13.51
CA GLU A 90 17.36 4.23 -12.50
C GLU A 90 18.02 5.55 -12.88
N ALA A 91 17.26 6.61 -12.79
CA ALA A 91 17.74 7.95 -13.07
C ALA A 91 17.38 8.92 -11.94
N LEU A 92 18.24 9.90 -11.69
CA LEU A 92 18.02 10.98 -10.78
C LEU A 92 18.15 12.31 -11.53
N ALA A 93 17.06 13.07 -11.56
CA ALA A 93 17.02 14.39 -12.19
C ALA A 93 16.99 15.48 -11.12
N ASP A 94 17.98 16.36 -11.12
CA ASP A 94 17.98 17.58 -10.33
C ASP A 94 17.09 18.61 -11.02
N LEU A 95 15.97 18.93 -10.40
CA LEU A 95 14.97 19.84 -10.95
C LEU A 95 15.42 21.30 -10.88
N ASP A 96 16.27 21.66 -9.93
CA ASP A 96 16.76 23.03 -9.77
C ASP A 96 17.89 23.31 -10.74
N ALA A 97 18.87 22.41 -10.81
CA ALA A 97 20.02 22.55 -11.71
C ALA A 97 19.71 22.18 -13.18
N GLY A 98 18.60 21.48 -13.45
CA GLY A 98 18.20 21.09 -14.79
C GLY A 98 19.11 20.04 -15.44
N ARG A 99 19.66 19.10 -14.66
CA ARG A 99 20.61 18.08 -15.12
C ARG A 99 20.30 16.71 -14.56
N VAL A 100 20.91 15.68 -15.18
CA VAL A 100 20.87 14.29 -14.69
C VAL A 100 22.06 14.06 -13.75
N ASP A 101 21.75 13.80 -12.47
CA ASP A 101 22.76 13.52 -11.44
C ASP A 101 23.21 12.04 -11.46
N ARG A 102 22.27 11.12 -11.76
CA ARG A 102 22.55 9.69 -11.82
C ARG A 102 21.80 9.05 -12.99
N TRP A 103 22.46 8.12 -13.66
CA TRP A 103 21.86 7.22 -14.64
C TRP A 103 22.56 5.87 -14.52
N LYS A 104 21.83 4.85 -14.09
CA LYS A 104 22.39 3.54 -13.79
C LYS A 104 21.51 2.43 -14.34
N GLU A 105 22.08 1.54 -15.16
CA GLU A 105 21.42 0.30 -15.57
C GLU A 105 21.30 -0.65 -14.37
N ILE A 106 20.12 -1.23 -14.16
CA ILE A 106 19.86 -2.23 -13.15
C ILE A 106 19.69 -3.58 -13.85
N PRO A 107 20.70 -4.45 -13.79
CA PRO A 107 20.70 -5.70 -14.55
C PRO A 107 19.53 -6.60 -14.16
N ARG A 108 18.81 -7.13 -15.16
CA ARG A 108 17.68 -8.07 -15.01
C ARG A 108 16.49 -7.54 -14.19
N ALA A 109 16.47 -6.28 -13.84
CA ALA A 109 15.32 -5.69 -13.16
C ALA A 109 14.12 -5.61 -14.11
N GLN A 110 12.95 -6.03 -13.60
CA GLN A 110 11.68 -5.91 -14.30
C GLN A 110 10.79 -4.94 -13.52
N PRO A 111 10.44 -3.79 -14.09
CA PRO A 111 9.53 -2.86 -13.46
C PRO A 111 8.12 -3.46 -13.30
N PRO A 112 7.21 -2.81 -12.57
CA PRO A 112 5.81 -3.23 -12.46
C PRO A 112 5.16 -3.50 -13.82
N VAL A 113 4.21 -4.43 -13.85
CA VAL A 113 3.37 -4.72 -15.02
C VAL A 113 2.46 -3.53 -15.27
N SER A 114 2.37 -3.06 -16.49
CA SER A 114 1.61 -1.89 -16.89
C SER A 114 0.41 -2.22 -17.80
N ALA A 115 -0.41 -1.21 -18.08
CA ALA A 115 -1.49 -1.34 -19.04
C ALA A 115 -0.98 -1.63 -20.47
N GLU A 116 0.19 -1.09 -20.82
CA GLU A 116 0.84 -1.35 -22.11
C GLU A 116 1.27 -2.82 -22.23
N ASP A 117 1.78 -3.44 -21.14
CA ASP A 117 2.10 -4.86 -21.12
C ASP A 117 0.85 -5.72 -21.35
N SER A 118 -0.27 -5.33 -20.75
CA SER A 118 -1.56 -6.02 -20.94
C SER A 118 -2.04 -5.90 -22.40
N GLY A 119 -1.92 -4.73 -22.99
CA GLY A 119 -2.25 -4.50 -24.41
C GLY A 119 -1.37 -5.31 -25.37
N LEU A 120 -0.07 -5.38 -25.10
CA LEU A 120 0.87 -6.20 -25.89
C LEU A 120 0.53 -7.70 -25.76
N ALA A 121 0.28 -8.18 -24.55
CA ALA A 121 -0.10 -9.57 -24.31
C ALA A 121 -1.39 -9.94 -25.03
N ASP A 122 -2.43 -9.09 -24.96
CA ASP A 122 -3.69 -9.29 -25.67
C ASP A 122 -3.47 -9.40 -27.18
N GLY A 123 -2.69 -8.50 -27.77
CA GLY A 123 -2.36 -8.52 -29.20
C GLY A 123 -1.62 -9.82 -29.61
N ILE A 124 -0.66 -10.28 -28.79
CA ILE A 124 0.13 -11.49 -29.07
C ILE A 124 -0.77 -12.74 -29.03
N VAL A 125 -1.60 -12.90 -27.98
CA VAL A 125 -2.43 -14.12 -27.84
C VAL A 125 -3.53 -14.18 -28.90
N ARG A 126 -4.13 -13.05 -29.27
CA ARG A 126 -5.17 -13.00 -30.31
C ARG A 126 -4.65 -13.43 -31.68
N ASN A 127 -3.38 -13.22 -31.98
CA ASN A 127 -2.75 -13.62 -33.23
C ASN A 127 -2.23 -15.07 -33.23
N ASP A 128 -2.21 -15.79 -32.11
CA ASP A 128 -1.75 -17.17 -32.02
C ASP A 128 -2.85 -18.16 -32.43
N ARG A 129 -2.54 -19.01 -33.41
CA ARG A 129 -3.51 -20.02 -33.91
C ARG A 129 -3.89 -21.06 -32.86
N ARG A 130 -2.96 -21.46 -31.99
CA ARG A 130 -3.21 -22.44 -30.91
C ARG A 130 -4.22 -21.88 -29.91
N TRP A 131 -4.03 -20.61 -29.51
CA TRP A 131 -4.93 -19.89 -28.64
C TRP A 131 -6.35 -19.83 -29.23
N GLN A 132 -6.47 -19.41 -30.49
CA GLN A 132 -7.76 -19.35 -31.19
C GLN A 132 -8.42 -20.74 -31.31
N GLN A 133 -7.66 -21.80 -31.56
CA GLN A 133 -8.17 -23.18 -31.62
C GLN A 133 -8.67 -23.62 -30.25
N SER A 134 -7.95 -23.29 -29.17
CA SER A 134 -8.34 -23.61 -27.78
C SER A 134 -9.65 -22.94 -27.38
N LEU A 135 -9.86 -21.68 -27.80
CA LEU A 135 -11.15 -20.99 -27.58
C LEU A 135 -12.29 -21.62 -28.39
N ARG A 136 -12.05 -21.91 -29.69
CA ARG A 136 -13.07 -22.58 -30.53
C ARG A 136 -13.45 -23.96 -29.98
N ALA A 137 -12.50 -24.72 -29.46
CA ALA A 137 -12.78 -26.02 -28.83
C ALA A 137 -13.69 -25.92 -27.60
N ARG A 138 -13.77 -24.74 -26.97
CA ARG A 138 -14.67 -24.42 -25.85
C ARG A 138 -15.96 -23.71 -26.29
N GLY A 139 -16.19 -23.56 -27.60
CA GLY A 139 -17.33 -22.82 -28.14
C GLY A 139 -17.31 -21.33 -27.81
N VAL A 140 -16.12 -20.74 -27.68
CA VAL A 140 -15.91 -19.32 -27.38
C VAL A 140 -15.37 -18.61 -28.61
N ASP A 141 -16.00 -17.49 -28.96
CA ASP A 141 -15.48 -16.58 -29.97
C ASP A 141 -14.38 -15.71 -29.40
N ALA A 142 -13.24 -15.64 -30.10
CA ALA A 142 -12.08 -14.85 -29.67
C ALA A 142 -12.36 -13.36 -29.53
N GLY A 143 -13.31 -12.82 -30.30
CA GLY A 143 -13.76 -11.43 -30.21
C GLY A 143 -14.47 -11.07 -28.92
N SER A 144 -15.07 -12.09 -28.26
CA SER A 144 -15.80 -11.93 -26.99
C SER A 144 -14.94 -12.11 -25.74
N VAL A 145 -13.62 -12.30 -25.89
CA VAL A 145 -12.70 -12.60 -24.78
C VAL A 145 -12.03 -11.33 -24.28
N ILE A 146 -11.97 -11.16 -22.96
CA ILE A 146 -11.11 -10.21 -22.27
C ILE A 146 -9.88 -10.97 -21.77
N VAL A 147 -8.70 -10.45 -22.08
CA VAL A 147 -7.42 -11.01 -21.65
C VAL A 147 -6.84 -10.17 -20.53
N VAL A 148 -6.57 -10.81 -19.39
CA VAL A 148 -5.92 -10.16 -18.24
C VAL A 148 -4.48 -10.64 -18.16
N ALA A 149 -3.53 -9.71 -18.14
CA ALA A 149 -2.13 -10.02 -17.92
C ALA A 149 -1.81 -10.05 -16.43
N TRP A 150 -1.29 -11.17 -15.95
CA TRP A 150 -0.78 -11.35 -14.60
C TRP A 150 0.74 -11.34 -14.59
N SER A 151 1.34 -10.91 -13.48
CA SER A 151 2.77 -11.10 -13.25
C SER A 151 3.12 -12.58 -13.35
N ALA A 152 4.27 -12.89 -13.98
CA ALA A 152 4.66 -14.28 -14.20
C ALA A 152 5.06 -15.00 -12.91
N GLY A 153 5.40 -14.26 -11.86
CA GLY A 153 6.09 -14.80 -10.70
C GLY A 153 7.48 -15.34 -11.07
N TYR A 154 8.03 -16.21 -10.25
CA TYR A 154 9.27 -16.93 -10.52
C TYR A 154 9.15 -18.39 -10.07
N PHE A 155 9.36 -19.34 -10.99
CA PHE A 155 9.21 -20.78 -10.71
C PHE A 155 10.35 -21.61 -11.33
N ALA A 156 11.44 -21.00 -11.76
CA ALA A 156 12.57 -21.64 -12.44
C ALA A 156 12.14 -22.50 -13.64
N LEU A 157 11.08 -22.13 -14.34
CA LEU A 157 10.60 -22.79 -15.54
C LEU A 157 11.51 -22.49 -16.74
N PRO A 158 11.54 -23.35 -17.77
CA PRO A 158 12.28 -23.05 -19.02
C PRO A 158 11.87 -21.71 -19.60
N GLY A 159 12.85 -20.87 -19.99
CA GLY A 159 12.63 -19.51 -20.50
C GLY A 159 12.34 -18.46 -19.41
N ALA A 160 12.27 -18.84 -18.15
CA ALA A 160 12.18 -17.90 -17.04
C ALA A 160 13.47 -17.05 -16.96
N GLY A 161 13.33 -15.73 -16.97
CA GLY A 161 14.46 -14.79 -16.91
C GLY A 161 14.99 -14.35 -18.28
N GLU A 162 14.47 -14.87 -19.38
CA GLU A 162 14.77 -14.41 -20.74
C GLU A 162 13.69 -13.46 -21.25
N GLY A 163 13.83 -12.17 -20.96
CA GLY A 163 12.87 -11.14 -21.39
C GLY A 163 11.78 -10.85 -20.35
N ARG A 164 10.88 -9.97 -20.75
CA ARG A 164 9.71 -9.58 -19.96
C ARG A 164 8.57 -10.56 -20.19
N ILE A 165 8.10 -11.18 -19.13
CA ILE A 165 7.12 -12.27 -19.20
C ILE A 165 5.88 -11.91 -18.39
N VAL A 166 4.71 -12.22 -18.98
CA VAL A 166 3.40 -12.16 -18.32
C VAL A 166 2.60 -13.43 -18.59
N ARG A 167 1.60 -13.69 -17.78
CA ARG A 167 0.62 -14.76 -18.00
C ARG A 167 -0.70 -14.16 -18.42
N ALA A 168 -1.09 -14.46 -19.66
CA ALA A 168 -2.34 -14.00 -20.24
C ALA A 168 -3.46 -15.00 -19.95
N ILE A 169 -4.48 -14.54 -19.24
CA ILE A 169 -5.62 -15.33 -18.75
C ILE A 169 -6.89 -14.82 -19.42
N PRO A 170 -7.66 -15.67 -20.11
CA PRO A 170 -8.89 -15.25 -20.76
C PRO A 170 -10.11 -15.35 -19.85
N TYR A 171 -11.00 -14.39 -20.01
CA TYR A 171 -12.34 -14.37 -19.45
C TYR A 171 -13.33 -14.09 -20.57
N LEU A 172 -14.55 -14.64 -20.48
CA LEU A 172 -15.61 -14.25 -21.40
C LEU A 172 -16.11 -12.85 -21.03
N GLY A 173 -16.07 -11.93 -21.98
CA GLY A 173 -16.45 -10.53 -21.79
C GLY A 173 -17.97 -10.35 -21.78
N VAL A 174 -18.63 -10.77 -20.71
CA VAL A 174 -20.07 -10.60 -20.49
C VAL A 174 -20.28 -9.72 -19.26
N GLY A 175 -21.11 -8.66 -19.42
CA GLY A 175 -21.40 -7.75 -18.33
C GLY A 175 -20.22 -6.92 -17.85
N ARG A 176 -20.33 -6.33 -16.66
CA ARG A 176 -19.26 -5.58 -16.00
C ARG A 176 -18.29 -6.47 -15.24
N ASN A 177 -18.81 -7.53 -14.61
CA ASN A 177 -18.04 -8.47 -13.84
C ASN A 177 -17.57 -9.65 -14.71
N PHE A 178 -16.63 -9.40 -15.62
CA PHE A 178 -16.08 -10.47 -16.47
C PHE A 178 -15.30 -11.55 -15.67
N TYR A 179 -14.86 -11.25 -14.44
CA TYR A 179 -14.24 -12.24 -13.55
C TYR A 179 -15.19 -13.37 -13.15
N ALA A 180 -16.50 -13.16 -13.31
CA ALA A 180 -17.52 -14.20 -13.16
C ALA A 180 -17.50 -15.26 -14.29
N HIS A 181 -16.74 -15.05 -15.35
CA HIS A 181 -16.78 -15.85 -16.57
C HIS A 181 -15.39 -16.37 -16.98
N PRO A 182 -14.64 -17.05 -16.06
CA PRO A 182 -13.31 -17.56 -16.36
C PRO A 182 -13.36 -18.66 -17.44
N ILE A 183 -12.41 -18.66 -18.34
CA ILE A 183 -12.18 -19.72 -19.33
C ILE A 183 -11.09 -20.62 -18.75
N GLU A 184 -11.50 -21.63 -17.97
CA GLU A 184 -10.61 -22.43 -17.14
C GLU A 184 -9.56 -23.21 -17.94
N GLY A 185 -8.35 -23.30 -17.37
CA GLY A 185 -7.25 -24.10 -17.89
C GLY A 185 -6.68 -23.61 -19.22
N LEU A 186 -6.97 -22.38 -19.65
CA LEU A 186 -6.32 -21.74 -20.80
C LEU A 186 -5.48 -20.57 -20.30
N VAL A 187 -4.15 -20.74 -20.31
CA VAL A 187 -3.20 -19.71 -19.88
C VAL A 187 -2.05 -19.65 -20.88
N ALA A 188 -1.80 -18.47 -21.44
CA ALA A 188 -0.62 -18.26 -22.29
C ALA A 188 0.51 -17.65 -21.48
N HIS A 189 1.68 -18.23 -21.55
CA HIS A 189 2.92 -17.69 -21.02
C HIS A 189 3.58 -16.88 -22.12
N VAL A 190 3.49 -15.56 -22.03
CA VAL A 190 3.84 -14.62 -23.09
C VAL A 190 5.14 -13.92 -22.78
N ASN A 191 6.11 -14.01 -23.69
CA ASN A 191 7.32 -13.21 -23.67
C ASN A 191 7.07 -11.93 -24.50
N LEU A 192 6.91 -10.80 -23.82
CA LEU A 192 6.63 -9.52 -24.44
C LEU A 192 7.83 -8.98 -25.25
N THR A 193 9.05 -9.28 -24.80
CA THR A 193 10.28 -8.85 -25.49
C THR A 193 10.41 -9.49 -26.89
N THR A 194 10.05 -10.78 -27.01
CA THR A 194 10.14 -11.50 -28.29
C THR A 194 8.83 -11.51 -29.08
N GLY A 195 7.72 -11.06 -28.48
CA GLY A 195 6.39 -11.08 -29.07
C GLY A 195 5.84 -12.50 -29.29
N LYS A 196 6.21 -13.48 -28.44
CA LYS A 196 5.84 -14.89 -28.63
C LYS A 196 5.22 -15.52 -27.40
N ILE A 197 4.29 -16.44 -27.62
CA ILE A 197 3.83 -17.38 -26.60
C ILE A 197 4.90 -18.47 -26.45
N ILE A 198 5.57 -18.52 -25.31
CA ILE A 198 6.62 -19.51 -24.99
C ILE A 198 6.04 -20.81 -24.46
N ASP A 199 4.89 -20.74 -23.82
CA ASP A 199 4.14 -21.91 -23.36
C ASP A 199 2.64 -21.63 -23.37
N LEU A 200 1.83 -22.64 -23.69
CA LEU A 200 0.37 -22.54 -23.70
C LEU A 200 -0.22 -23.71 -22.92
N LEU A 201 -0.69 -23.42 -21.72
CA LEU A 201 -1.53 -24.35 -20.97
C LEU A 201 -2.90 -24.42 -21.65
N ASP A 202 -3.36 -25.60 -22.00
CA ASP A 202 -4.68 -25.86 -22.56
C ASP A 202 -5.27 -27.14 -21.94
N THR A 203 -5.66 -27.01 -20.70
CA THR A 203 -6.34 -28.05 -19.91
C THR A 203 -7.81 -27.72 -19.75
N GLY A 204 -8.65 -28.25 -19.11
CA GLY A 204 -10.00 -27.75 -18.78
C GLY A 204 -10.96 -27.58 -19.98
N ARG A 205 -10.69 -28.16 -21.15
CA ARG A 205 -11.56 -28.05 -22.35
C ARG A 205 -12.99 -28.52 -22.10
N ASN A 206 -13.17 -29.44 -21.16
CA ASN A 206 -14.47 -30.02 -20.80
C ASN A 206 -15.13 -29.27 -19.62
N VAL A 207 -14.48 -28.24 -19.08
CA VAL A 207 -15.04 -27.39 -18.02
C VAL A 207 -15.94 -26.35 -18.67
N PRO A 208 -17.23 -26.27 -18.32
CA PRO A 208 -18.14 -25.31 -18.92
C PRO A 208 -17.73 -23.88 -18.55
N VAL A 209 -17.73 -22.98 -19.55
CA VAL A 209 -17.54 -21.55 -19.28
C VAL A 209 -18.81 -21.00 -18.60
N PRO A 210 -18.71 -20.46 -17.40
CA PRO A 210 -19.86 -19.90 -16.69
C PRO A 210 -20.48 -18.76 -17.48
N ARG A 211 -21.79 -18.76 -17.64
CA ARG A 211 -22.55 -17.73 -18.39
C ARG A 211 -23.61 -17.04 -17.54
N GLU A 212 -23.81 -17.47 -16.31
CA GLU A 212 -24.75 -16.84 -15.38
C GLU A 212 -24.24 -15.48 -14.97
N SER A 213 -25.16 -14.54 -14.82
CA SER A 213 -24.81 -13.17 -14.47
C SER A 213 -24.18 -13.09 -13.08
N GLY A 214 -22.98 -12.51 -13.02
CA GLY A 214 -22.33 -12.06 -11.79
C GLY A 214 -22.42 -10.55 -11.62
N GLU A 215 -23.44 -9.92 -12.21
CA GLU A 215 -23.61 -8.46 -12.21
C GLU A 215 -23.86 -7.92 -10.81
N LEU A 216 -23.29 -6.74 -10.56
CA LEU A 216 -23.32 -6.04 -9.28
C LEU A 216 -24.37 -4.92 -9.25
N ALA A 217 -24.75 -4.42 -10.44
CA ALA A 217 -25.64 -3.27 -10.57
C ALA A 217 -27.12 -3.68 -10.63
N LEU A 218 -27.98 -2.79 -10.15
CA LEU A 218 -29.41 -2.91 -10.39
C LEU A 218 -29.71 -2.80 -11.90
N PRO A 219 -30.74 -3.53 -12.41
CA PRO A 219 -31.70 -4.37 -11.69
C PRO A 219 -31.25 -5.85 -11.51
N ALA A 220 -30.03 -6.23 -11.94
CA ALA A 220 -29.58 -7.62 -11.93
C ALA A 220 -29.52 -8.23 -10.51
N THR A 221 -29.26 -7.41 -9.48
CA THR A 221 -29.24 -7.82 -8.07
C THR A 221 -30.62 -7.86 -7.40
N GLY A 222 -31.70 -7.58 -8.18
CA GLY A 222 -33.07 -7.47 -7.67
C GLY A 222 -33.43 -6.07 -7.13
N PRO A 223 -34.66 -5.90 -6.62
CA PRO A 223 -35.08 -4.62 -6.06
C PRO A 223 -34.28 -4.29 -4.79
N PRO A 224 -33.86 -3.03 -4.61
CA PRO A 224 -33.19 -2.63 -3.37
C PRO A 224 -34.14 -2.73 -2.18
N ARG A 225 -33.59 -2.93 -0.99
CA ARG A 225 -34.33 -2.77 0.27
C ARG A 225 -34.82 -1.32 0.41
N LEU A 226 -35.86 -1.14 1.21
CA LEU A 226 -36.25 0.21 1.63
C LEU A 226 -35.05 0.89 2.30
N ALA A 227 -34.71 2.09 1.83
CA ALA A 227 -33.61 2.86 2.38
C ALA A 227 -33.92 3.22 3.86
N PRO A 228 -32.94 3.12 4.78
CA PRO A 228 -33.11 3.65 6.12
C PRO A 228 -33.23 5.19 6.08
N ALA A 229 -33.71 5.78 7.17
CA ALA A 229 -33.70 7.23 7.32
C ALA A 229 -32.27 7.78 7.14
N PRO A 230 -32.08 8.94 6.49
CA PRO A 230 -30.77 9.54 6.32
C PRO A 230 -30.08 9.80 7.66
N LEU A 231 -28.76 9.61 7.67
CA LEU A 231 -27.88 10.00 8.77
C LEU A 231 -26.90 11.03 8.23
N ASP A 232 -27.06 12.28 8.64
CA ASP A 232 -26.25 13.39 8.16
C ASP A 232 -25.18 13.78 9.20
N ILE A 233 -23.94 13.97 8.74
CA ILE A 233 -22.86 14.56 9.52
C ILE A 233 -22.78 16.03 9.13
N LEU A 234 -23.09 16.92 10.05
CA LEU A 234 -23.08 18.37 9.80
C LEU A 234 -21.93 19.04 10.56
N GLN A 235 -21.14 19.81 9.84
CA GLN A 235 -20.06 20.66 10.37
C GLN A 235 -20.31 22.12 9.97
N PRO A 236 -21.25 22.85 10.61
CA PRO A 236 -21.68 24.19 10.17
C PRO A 236 -20.56 25.23 10.19
N ARG A 237 -19.48 25.00 10.95
CA ARG A 237 -18.30 25.87 11.04
C ARG A 237 -17.13 25.39 10.18
N GLY A 238 -17.38 24.44 9.29
CA GLY A 238 -16.34 23.77 8.50
C GLY A 238 -15.64 22.63 9.26
N PRO A 239 -14.64 21.97 8.60
CA PRO A 239 -13.88 20.89 9.21
C PRO A 239 -13.04 21.38 10.38
N GLY A 240 -12.79 20.49 11.36
CA GLY A 240 -11.94 20.79 12.52
C GLY A 240 -10.44 20.72 12.23
N PHE A 241 -10.03 20.34 11.02
CA PHE A 241 -8.63 20.32 10.59
C PHE A 241 -8.30 21.53 9.70
N GLN A 242 -7.02 21.86 9.64
CA GLN A 242 -6.46 22.86 8.73
C GLN A 242 -5.30 22.23 7.96
N ILE A 243 -5.05 22.74 6.75
CA ILE A 243 -3.90 22.34 5.94
C ILE A 243 -3.12 23.62 5.58
N GLU A 244 -1.91 23.73 6.11
CA GLU A 244 -1.01 24.85 5.86
C GLU A 244 0.32 24.33 5.33
N ASP A 245 0.76 24.80 4.18
CA ASP A 245 1.99 24.36 3.51
C ASP A 245 2.12 22.84 3.40
N GLY A 246 0.98 22.14 3.18
CA GLY A 246 0.91 20.68 3.09
C GLY A 246 0.99 19.95 4.43
N GLU A 247 1.04 20.66 5.56
CA GLU A 247 0.89 20.08 6.89
C GLU A 247 -0.57 20.07 7.31
N VAL A 248 -1.07 18.90 7.71
CA VAL A 248 -2.38 18.75 8.34
C VAL A 248 -2.26 19.01 9.83
N ARG A 249 -3.09 19.90 10.33
CA ARG A 249 -3.25 20.23 11.74
C ARG A 249 -4.66 19.87 12.20
N TRP A 250 -4.76 18.98 13.15
CA TRP A 250 -6.03 18.59 13.71
C TRP A 250 -5.91 18.31 15.21
N GLN A 251 -6.66 19.04 16.02
CA GLN A 251 -6.52 18.94 17.47
C GLN A 251 -5.04 19.12 17.87
N LYS A 252 -4.46 18.10 18.52
CA LYS A 252 -3.03 18.08 18.88
C LYS A 252 -2.14 17.40 17.84
N TRP A 253 -2.71 16.82 16.77
CA TRP A 253 -1.96 16.15 15.71
C TRP A 253 -1.37 17.12 14.69
N ARG A 254 -0.17 16.81 14.24
CA ARG A 254 0.54 17.46 13.14
C ARG A 254 1.16 16.39 12.28
N PHE A 255 0.90 16.41 10.98
CA PHE A 255 1.50 15.47 10.03
C PHE A 255 1.44 15.99 8.60
N ARG A 256 2.24 15.38 7.73
CA ARG A 256 2.17 15.54 6.28
C ARG A 256 1.83 14.22 5.62
N TYR A 257 1.34 14.25 4.41
CA TYR A 257 1.09 13.05 3.62
C TYR A 257 1.42 13.26 2.16
N GLY A 258 1.61 12.13 1.43
CA GLY A 258 1.70 12.07 -0.02
C GLY A 258 1.06 10.79 -0.53
N LEU A 259 0.73 10.75 -1.82
CA LEU A 259 0.38 9.51 -2.49
C LEU A 259 1.55 9.13 -3.40
N HIS A 260 2.18 7.97 -3.10
CA HIS A 260 3.31 7.44 -3.85
C HIS A 260 2.84 6.41 -4.88
N PRO A 261 3.35 6.39 -6.12
CA PRO A 261 2.86 5.49 -7.18
C PRO A 261 2.83 4.01 -6.79
N ARG A 262 3.86 3.53 -6.05
CA ARG A 262 3.98 2.14 -5.61
C ARG A 262 3.30 1.87 -4.27
N GLU A 263 3.52 2.71 -3.27
CA GLU A 263 3.15 2.46 -1.87
C GLU A 263 1.72 2.89 -1.51
N GLY A 264 1.11 3.77 -2.32
CA GLY A 264 -0.14 4.44 -1.94
C GLY A 264 0.11 5.57 -0.94
N LEU A 265 -0.71 5.69 0.11
CA LEU A 265 -0.56 6.73 1.13
C LEU A 265 0.71 6.58 1.96
N VAL A 266 1.48 7.67 2.02
CA VAL A 266 2.65 7.82 2.86
C VAL A 266 2.40 8.94 3.86
N LEU A 267 2.57 8.66 5.15
CA LEU A 267 2.61 9.67 6.20
C LEU A 267 4.04 10.14 6.44
N TYR A 268 4.19 11.42 6.73
CA TYR A 268 5.47 12.03 7.07
C TYR A 268 5.36 12.91 8.32
N THR A 269 6.42 12.93 9.11
CA THR A 269 6.62 13.86 10.24
C THR A 269 5.42 13.91 11.20
N VAL A 270 4.90 12.75 11.55
CA VAL A 270 3.76 12.65 12.47
C VAL A 270 4.20 12.99 13.88
N GLY A 271 3.52 13.96 14.49
CA GLY A 271 3.77 14.38 15.85
C GLY A 271 2.49 14.78 16.57
N TYR A 272 2.60 14.89 17.88
CA TYR A 272 1.51 15.24 18.78
C TYR A 272 1.92 16.42 19.67
N GLU A 273 1.09 17.45 19.72
CA GLU A 273 1.33 18.64 20.55
C GLU A 273 1.06 18.35 22.01
N ASP A 274 2.09 18.46 22.83
CA ASP A 274 2.01 18.23 24.26
C ASP A 274 2.98 19.16 24.98
N GLY A 275 2.51 19.81 26.06
CA GLY A 275 3.32 20.76 26.82
C GLY A 275 3.83 21.97 26.01
N GLY A 276 3.08 22.41 24.98
CA GLY A 276 3.44 23.56 24.13
C GLY A 276 4.50 23.27 23.06
N ARG A 277 4.81 22.00 22.80
CA ARG A 277 5.72 21.56 21.73
C ARG A 277 5.12 20.40 20.95
N VAL A 278 5.47 20.27 19.67
CA VAL A 278 5.17 19.07 18.89
C VAL A 278 6.21 18.01 19.20
N ARG A 279 5.74 16.88 19.75
CA ARG A 279 6.56 15.71 20.06
C ARG A 279 6.50 14.75 18.88
N PRO A 280 7.62 14.38 18.27
CA PRO A 280 7.64 13.47 17.13
C PRO A 280 7.28 12.05 17.57
N ILE A 281 6.61 11.32 16.66
CA ILE A 281 6.19 9.93 16.84
C ILE A 281 6.70 9.08 15.68
N LEU A 282 6.45 9.53 14.44
CA LEU A 282 6.86 8.85 13.22
C LEU A 282 7.48 9.85 12.25
N TYR A 283 8.61 9.49 11.63
CA TYR A 283 9.13 10.26 10.50
C TYR A 283 8.45 9.88 9.19
N ARG A 284 8.30 8.56 8.92
CA ARG A 284 7.68 8.04 7.70
C ARG A 284 6.92 6.74 7.98
N ALA A 285 5.68 6.63 7.51
CA ALA A 285 4.92 5.39 7.57
C ALA A 285 4.18 5.14 6.26
N ALA A 286 4.34 3.94 5.69
CA ALA A 286 3.67 3.51 4.46
C ALA A 286 3.56 1.99 4.37
N LEU A 287 2.69 1.52 3.48
CA LEU A 287 2.72 0.14 3.04
C LEU A 287 3.99 -0.08 2.18
N SER A 288 4.82 -0.99 2.61
CA SER A 288 6.08 -1.31 1.92
C SER A 288 5.89 -2.35 0.83
N GLU A 289 5.11 -3.40 1.11
CA GLU A 289 4.80 -4.44 0.14
C GLU A 289 3.47 -5.12 0.49
N MET A 290 2.80 -5.63 -0.54
CA MET A 290 1.59 -6.41 -0.42
C MET A 290 1.70 -7.66 -1.27
N MET A 291 1.23 -8.81 -0.75
CA MET A 291 1.25 -10.07 -1.47
C MET A 291 -0.06 -10.83 -1.30
N VAL A 292 -0.57 -11.41 -2.40
CA VAL A 292 -1.80 -12.21 -2.42
C VAL A 292 -1.52 -13.59 -3.01
N PRO A 293 -1.09 -14.59 -2.19
CA PRO A 293 -0.86 -15.94 -2.63
C PRO A 293 -2.16 -16.76 -2.64
N TYR A 294 -2.46 -17.38 -3.78
CA TYR A 294 -3.55 -18.35 -3.94
C TYR A 294 -3.07 -19.77 -3.61
N GLY A 295 -3.90 -20.54 -2.90
CA GLY A 295 -3.57 -21.88 -2.43
C GLY A 295 -3.89 -23.02 -3.40
N ASP A 296 -4.37 -22.73 -4.62
CA ASP A 296 -4.73 -23.75 -5.61
C ASP A 296 -3.49 -24.18 -6.42
N PRO A 297 -3.10 -25.49 -6.41
CA PRO A 297 -1.93 -25.99 -7.13
C PRO A 297 -2.18 -26.23 -8.63
N GLY A 298 -3.39 -26.00 -9.12
CA GLY A 298 -3.75 -26.21 -10.53
C GLY A 298 -2.89 -25.39 -11.49
N GLY A 299 -2.69 -25.89 -12.72
CA GLY A 299 -1.82 -25.24 -13.71
C GLY A 299 -2.22 -23.81 -14.04
N GLY A 300 -3.52 -23.45 -13.95
CA GLY A 300 -4.01 -22.08 -14.14
C GLY A 300 -3.91 -21.19 -12.88
N TRP A 301 -3.42 -21.72 -11.74
CA TRP A 301 -3.55 -21.06 -10.45
C TRP A 301 -2.24 -20.95 -9.66
N PHE A 302 -1.35 -21.94 -9.67
CA PHE A 302 -0.15 -22.01 -8.83
C PHE A 302 0.75 -20.77 -8.87
N PHE A 303 0.70 -20.02 -9.96
CA PHE A 303 1.52 -18.81 -10.16
C PHE A 303 0.87 -17.53 -9.61
N ARG A 304 -0.40 -17.57 -9.20
CA ARG A 304 -1.10 -16.39 -8.69
C ARG A 304 -0.64 -16.08 -7.27
N ASN A 305 0.42 -15.29 -7.18
CA ASN A 305 1.04 -14.83 -5.94
C ASN A 305 1.70 -13.47 -6.18
N SER A 306 0.93 -12.53 -6.73
CA SER A 306 1.41 -11.19 -7.08
C SER A 306 1.85 -10.40 -5.85
N PHE A 307 2.88 -9.59 -6.03
CA PHE A 307 3.28 -8.54 -5.11
C PHE A 307 2.61 -7.25 -5.57
N ASP A 308 1.44 -6.95 -5.01
CA ASP A 308 0.54 -5.94 -5.55
C ASP A 308 1.12 -4.52 -5.50
N ALA A 309 1.98 -4.22 -4.52
CA ALA A 309 2.70 -2.95 -4.51
C ALA A 309 3.88 -2.96 -5.50
N GLY A 310 4.74 -3.99 -5.44
CA GLY A 310 5.97 -4.02 -6.24
C GLY A 310 5.81 -4.47 -7.69
N GLU A 311 4.78 -5.26 -8.01
CA GLU A 311 4.53 -5.77 -9.36
C GLU A 311 3.43 -5.00 -10.10
N LEU A 312 2.54 -4.27 -9.38
CA LEU A 312 1.41 -3.57 -9.99
C LEU A 312 1.35 -2.08 -9.59
N GLY A 313 1.73 -1.76 -8.36
CA GLY A 313 1.65 -0.41 -7.79
C GLY A 313 0.27 -0.10 -7.21
N LEU A 314 0.21 0.35 -5.95
CA LEU A 314 -1.05 0.68 -5.29
C LEU A 314 -1.51 2.10 -5.61
N GLY A 315 -0.60 3.08 -5.54
CA GLY A 315 -0.97 4.48 -5.76
C GLY A 315 -1.42 4.76 -7.20
N VAL A 316 -0.76 4.14 -8.20
CA VAL A 316 -1.18 4.29 -9.61
C VAL A 316 -2.53 3.65 -9.92
N ASN A 317 -2.98 2.72 -9.06
CA ASN A 317 -4.28 2.07 -9.12
C ASN A 317 -5.32 2.70 -8.16
N ALA A 318 -5.03 3.89 -7.62
CA ALA A 318 -5.98 4.64 -6.81
C ALA A 318 -7.23 4.98 -7.62
N VAL A 319 -8.40 4.90 -6.97
CA VAL A 319 -9.67 5.27 -7.58
C VAL A 319 -10.09 6.68 -7.22
N SER A 320 -10.89 7.31 -8.09
CA SER A 320 -11.50 8.61 -7.80
C SER A 320 -12.65 8.45 -6.81
N LEU A 321 -12.49 8.96 -5.60
CA LEU A 321 -13.48 8.86 -4.52
C LEU A 321 -14.67 9.79 -4.75
N LYS A 322 -15.85 9.34 -4.34
CA LYS A 322 -17.11 10.10 -4.46
C LYS A 322 -17.61 10.47 -3.05
N PRO A 323 -17.59 11.75 -2.68
CA PRO A 323 -18.20 12.22 -1.43
C PRO A 323 -19.67 11.77 -1.30
N GLY A 324 -20.04 11.28 -0.13
CA GLY A 324 -21.35 10.69 0.14
C GLY A 324 -21.53 9.23 -0.29
N VAL A 325 -20.49 8.62 -0.91
CA VAL A 325 -20.48 7.22 -1.33
C VAL A 325 -19.25 6.50 -0.73
N ASP A 326 -18.05 6.92 -1.14
CA ASP A 326 -16.78 6.30 -0.71
C ASP A 326 -16.23 6.92 0.57
N CYS A 327 -16.64 8.12 0.88
CA CYS A 327 -16.36 8.85 2.13
C CYS A 327 -17.61 9.66 2.53
N PRO A 328 -17.70 10.18 3.77
CA PRO A 328 -18.81 11.05 4.17
C PRO A 328 -18.99 12.25 3.24
N ALA A 329 -20.22 12.75 3.09
CA ALA A 329 -20.53 13.83 2.16
C ALA A 329 -19.74 15.13 2.43
N ASN A 330 -19.30 15.34 3.66
CA ASN A 330 -18.47 16.48 4.10
C ASN A 330 -16.96 16.22 4.03
N CYS A 331 -16.49 15.12 3.40
CA CYS A 331 -15.05 14.88 3.27
C CYS A 331 -14.38 15.93 2.35
N ALA A 332 -13.17 16.32 2.69
CA ALA A 332 -12.27 17.00 1.76
C ALA A 332 -11.57 15.96 0.89
N VAL A 333 -11.50 16.22 -0.43
CA VAL A 333 -10.87 15.30 -1.38
C VAL A 333 -9.74 16.00 -2.12
N PHE A 334 -8.68 15.24 -2.46
CA PHE A 334 -7.46 15.74 -3.06
C PHE A 334 -7.06 14.87 -4.24
N ASP A 335 -6.57 15.53 -5.29
CA ASP A 335 -6.08 14.88 -6.49
C ASP A 335 -4.68 14.30 -6.25
N ALA A 336 -4.33 13.25 -7.02
CA ALA A 336 -2.97 12.77 -7.14
C ALA A 336 -2.49 12.91 -8.59
N VAL A 337 -1.19 13.12 -8.77
CA VAL A 337 -0.56 13.24 -10.09
C VAL A 337 0.60 12.27 -10.18
N PHE A 338 0.60 11.43 -11.21
CA PHE A 338 1.66 10.48 -11.50
C PHE A 338 2.12 10.61 -12.95
N ALA A 339 3.32 10.09 -13.26
CA ALA A 339 3.75 9.97 -14.64
C ALA A 339 3.09 8.75 -15.30
N GLY A 340 2.53 8.93 -16.49
CA GLY A 340 2.17 7.82 -17.37
C GLY A 340 3.40 7.20 -18.03
N GLY A 341 3.25 6.05 -18.71
CA GLY A 341 4.33 5.35 -19.38
C GLY A 341 5.11 6.20 -20.40
N ASN A 342 4.48 7.17 -21.04
CA ASN A 342 5.10 8.15 -21.94
C ASN A 342 5.84 9.30 -21.23
N GLY A 343 5.74 9.36 -19.88
CA GLY A 343 6.31 10.42 -19.05
C GLY A 343 5.43 11.64 -18.89
N GLU A 344 4.22 11.67 -19.48
CA GLU A 344 3.27 12.77 -19.27
C GLU A 344 2.53 12.58 -17.94
N PRO A 345 2.24 13.67 -17.20
CA PRO A 345 1.49 13.57 -15.97
C PRO A 345 0.03 13.16 -16.21
N VAL A 346 -0.42 12.21 -15.42
CA VAL A 346 -1.81 11.74 -15.35
C VAL A 346 -2.36 12.11 -13.97
N THR A 347 -3.51 12.77 -13.95
CA THR A 347 -4.19 13.16 -12.71
C THR A 347 -5.28 12.14 -12.39
N ILE A 348 -5.28 11.65 -11.15
CA ILE A 348 -6.39 10.90 -10.56
C ILE A 348 -7.13 11.90 -9.67
N PRO A 349 -8.31 12.38 -10.08
CA PRO A 349 -9.07 13.33 -9.27
C PRO A 349 -9.61 12.64 -8.02
N HIS A 350 -9.65 13.37 -6.91
CA HIS A 350 -10.21 12.87 -5.64
C HIS A 350 -9.57 11.53 -5.18
N ALA A 351 -8.26 11.37 -5.38
CA ALA A 351 -7.56 10.12 -5.03
C ALA A 351 -7.44 9.89 -3.53
N VAL A 352 -7.49 10.96 -2.74
CA VAL A 352 -7.34 10.93 -1.27
C VAL A 352 -8.51 11.68 -0.63
N ALA A 353 -9.08 11.13 0.45
CA ALA A 353 -10.08 11.78 1.28
C ALA A 353 -9.55 12.06 2.68
N LEU A 354 -9.90 13.22 3.25
CA LEU A 354 -9.64 13.59 4.63
C LEU A 354 -10.95 14.04 5.27
N TYR A 355 -11.33 13.43 6.39
CA TYR A 355 -12.59 13.72 7.06
C TYR A 355 -12.58 13.37 8.54
N GLU A 356 -13.47 14.01 9.28
CA GLU A 356 -13.77 13.68 10.66
C GLU A 356 -14.97 12.76 10.74
N ARG A 357 -14.95 11.84 11.71
CA ARG A 357 -16.08 10.97 12.05
C ARG A 357 -16.31 10.91 13.55
N ASP A 358 -17.48 10.45 13.96
CA ASP A 358 -17.74 10.10 15.37
C ASP A 358 -16.83 8.91 15.76
N GLY A 359 -16.01 9.10 16.78
CA GLY A 359 -15.11 8.09 17.35
C GLY A 359 -15.74 7.29 18.50
N GLY A 360 -17.03 7.53 18.80
CA GLY A 360 -17.71 6.88 19.91
C GLY A 360 -17.39 7.51 21.27
N ILE A 361 -17.10 6.68 22.26
CA ILE A 361 -16.73 7.09 23.61
C ILE A 361 -15.21 7.11 23.73
N ALA A 362 -14.63 8.27 24.09
CA ALA A 362 -13.21 8.39 24.39
C ALA A 362 -12.89 7.76 25.75
N TRP A 363 -13.68 8.06 26.77
CA TRP A 363 -13.63 7.44 28.08
C TRP A 363 -14.94 7.66 28.83
N LYS A 364 -15.21 6.78 29.79
CA LYS A 364 -16.41 6.83 30.62
C LYS A 364 -16.11 6.21 32.00
N HIS A 365 -16.63 6.89 33.05
CA HIS A 365 -16.79 6.33 34.40
C HIS A 365 -17.98 7.02 35.08
N ASP A 366 -18.87 6.23 35.66
CA ASP A 366 -20.13 6.68 36.24
C ASP A 366 -20.89 7.67 35.34
N ASP A 367 -21.12 8.89 35.82
CA ASP A 367 -21.82 9.95 35.10
C ASP A 367 -20.88 10.77 34.16
N GLU A 368 -19.58 10.61 34.31
CA GLU A 368 -18.59 11.29 33.46
C GLU A 368 -18.37 10.52 32.18
N THR A 369 -18.58 11.19 31.05
CA THR A 369 -18.36 10.63 29.72
C THR A 369 -17.82 11.71 28.79
N ARG A 370 -16.83 11.35 27.97
CA ARG A 370 -16.37 12.20 26.85
C ARG A 370 -16.52 11.45 25.54
N ARG A 371 -17.05 12.18 24.54
CA ARG A 371 -17.17 11.68 23.17
C ARG A 371 -15.85 11.83 22.45
N ALA A 372 -15.50 10.83 21.65
CA ALA A 372 -14.35 10.88 20.75
C ALA A 372 -14.75 11.37 19.37
N ARG A 373 -13.79 11.96 18.69
CA ARG A 373 -13.78 12.21 17.25
C ARG A 373 -12.50 11.67 16.66
N ASP A 374 -12.58 11.07 15.50
CA ASP A 374 -11.44 10.59 14.74
C ASP A 374 -11.22 11.48 13.51
N LEU A 375 -9.97 11.68 13.12
CA LEU A 375 -9.61 12.16 11.80
C LEU A 375 -9.15 10.99 10.94
N VAL A 376 -9.73 10.84 9.75
CA VAL A 376 -9.42 9.75 8.82
C VAL A 376 -8.80 10.32 7.55
N LEU A 377 -7.63 9.81 7.20
CA LEU A 377 -6.98 10.01 5.90
C LEU A 377 -7.07 8.70 5.12
N SER A 378 -7.75 8.72 3.98
CA SER A 378 -8.16 7.51 3.27
C SER A 378 -7.83 7.56 1.79
N PHE A 379 -7.50 6.41 1.20
CA PHE A 379 -7.53 6.18 -0.25
C PHE A 379 -8.00 4.75 -0.54
N VAL A 380 -8.47 4.51 -1.76
CA VAL A 380 -8.88 3.20 -2.24
C VAL A 380 -8.11 2.87 -3.51
N ALA A 381 -7.62 1.64 -3.63
CA ALA A 381 -6.98 1.13 -4.83
C ALA A 381 -7.72 -0.10 -5.35
N THR A 382 -7.97 -0.15 -6.67
CA THR A 382 -8.45 -1.35 -7.35
C THR A 382 -7.26 -2.08 -7.98
N VAL A 383 -6.93 -3.25 -7.44
CA VAL A 383 -5.81 -4.07 -7.91
C VAL A 383 -6.36 -5.38 -8.48
N GLY A 384 -6.39 -5.47 -9.79
CA GLY A 384 -6.99 -6.60 -10.48
C GLY A 384 -8.49 -6.71 -10.19
N ASN A 385 -8.87 -7.73 -9.44
CA ASN A 385 -10.27 -8.01 -9.08
C ASN A 385 -10.67 -7.53 -7.67
N TYR A 386 -9.71 -7.05 -6.87
CA TYR A 386 -9.94 -6.59 -5.50
C TYR A 386 -9.90 -5.08 -5.37
N ASP A 387 -10.72 -4.56 -4.43
CA ASP A 387 -10.69 -3.18 -3.98
C ASP A 387 -10.20 -3.14 -2.53
N TYR A 388 -9.18 -2.32 -2.29
CA TYR A 388 -8.56 -2.14 -0.98
C TYR A 388 -8.68 -0.69 -0.53
N GLY A 389 -9.36 -0.47 0.60
CA GLY A 389 -9.36 0.82 1.28
C GLY A 389 -8.27 0.85 2.35
N PHE A 390 -7.51 1.93 2.43
CA PHE A 390 -6.46 2.15 3.42
C PHE A 390 -6.75 3.44 4.18
N ASP A 391 -7.01 3.31 5.47
CA ASP A 391 -7.36 4.40 6.36
C ASP A 391 -6.29 4.58 7.45
N TRP A 392 -5.63 5.73 7.46
CA TRP A 392 -4.90 6.20 8.64
C TRP A 392 -5.86 6.98 9.53
N ILE A 393 -6.05 6.52 10.76
CA ILE A 393 -7.04 7.06 11.69
C ILE A 393 -6.31 7.64 12.91
N PHE A 394 -6.46 8.94 13.10
CA PHE A 394 -5.86 9.68 14.20
C PHE A 394 -6.89 9.83 15.33
N HIS A 395 -6.58 9.30 16.50
CA HIS A 395 -7.44 9.35 17.68
C HIS A 395 -7.03 10.48 18.63
N GLN A 396 -7.97 11.03 19.36
CA GLN A 396 -7.70 12.15 20.29
C GLN A 396 -6.90 11.74 21.52
N ASP A 397 -6.81 10.44 21.81
CA ASP A 397 -5.98 9.88 22.88
C ASP A 397 -4.51 9.68 22.48
N GLY A 398 -4.12 10.13 21.31
CA GLY A 398 -2.77 9.98 20.79
C GLY A 398 -2.50 8.63 20.09
N ALA A 399 -3.49 7.75 19.98
CA ALA A 399 -3.34 6.53 19.19
C ALA A 399 -3.45 6.83 17.68
N LEU A 400 -2.69 6.07 16.88
CA LEU A 400 -2.73 6.06 15.42
C LEU A 400 -3.09 4.65 14.94
N GLU A 401 -4.19 4.52 14.20
CA GLU A 401 -4.65 3.24 13.66
C GLU A 401 -4.44 3.18 12.15
N MET A 402 -3.95 2.04 11.65
CA MET A 402 -4.05 1.67 10.25
C MET A 402 -5.16 0.64 10.10
N ARG A 403 -6.14 0.94 9.25
CA ARG A 403 -7.21 0.02 8.88
C ARG A 403 -7.15 -0.26 7.39
N VAL A 404 -7.21 -1.53 7.03
CA VAL A 404 -7.35 -1.99 5.64
C VAL A 404 -8.74 -2.59 5.49
N ALA A 405 -9.50 -2.10 4.51
CA ALA A 405 -10.79 -2.64 4.10
C ALA A 405 -10.61 -3.44 2.81
N LEU A 406 -10.97 -4.73 2.83
CA LEU A 406 -10.85 -5.64 1.70
C LEU A 406 -12.26 -5.90 1.16
N THR A 407 -12.46 -5.69 -0.15
CA THR A 407 -13.71 -5.94 -0.86
C THR A 407 -13.43 -6.17 -2.35
N GLY A 408 -14.43 -6.05 -3.20
CA GLY A 408 -14.31 -6.28 -4.64
C GLY A 408 -14.87 -7.63 -5.06
N VAL A 409 -14.49 -8.11 -6.23
CA VAL A 409 -14.94 -9.41 -6.75
C VAL A 409 -13.86 -10.46 -6.58
N MET A 410 -14.24 -11.69 -6.26
CA MET A 410 -13.28 -12.79 -6.12
C MET A 410 -12.74 -13.22 -7.49
N ALA A 411 -11.45 -13.55 -7.56
CA ALA A 411 -10.94 -14.36 -8.66
C ALA A 411 -11.53 -15.77 -8.53
N ALA A 412 -12.37 -16.16 -9.47
CA ALA A 412 -13.05 -17.46 -9.48
C ALA A 412 -12.52 -18.37 -10.59
N LYS A 413 -12.63 -19.67 -10.40
CA LYS A 413 -12.38 -20.72 -11.39
C LYS A 413 -13.68 -21.34 -11.85
N ALA A 414 -13.74 -21.73 -13.12
CA ALA A 414 -14.84 -22.53 -13.58
C ALA A 414 -14.68 -23.99 -13.11
N VAL A 415 -15.78 -24.62 -12.72
CA VAL A 415 -15.81 -26.01 -12.26
C VAL A 415 -16.98 -26.75 -12.90
N ALA A 416 -16.81 -28.05 -13.17
CA ALA A 416 -17.91 -28.89 -13.62
C ALA A 416 -18.95 -29.09 -12.49
N GLU A 417 -20.18 -29.35 -12.88
CA GLU A 417 -21.24 -29.67 -11.92
C GLU A 417 -20.88 -30.96 -11.15
N GLY A 418 -21.12 -30.96 -9.83
CA GLY A 418 -20.80 -32.07 -8.95
C GLY A 418 -19.31 -32.23 -8.58
N THR A 419 -18.42 -31.44 -9.13
CA THR A 419 -16.98 -31.48 -8.76
C THR A 419 -16.79 -30.94 -7.34
N HIS A 420 -16.11 -31.70 -6.49
CA HIS A 420 -15.63 -31.27 -5.18
C HIS A 420 -14.13 -30.96 -5.29
N GLU A 421 -13.73 -29.74 -4.97
CA GLU A 421 -12.34 -29.31 -5.01
C GLU A 421 -11.87 -28.90 -3.61
N GLY A 422 -10.78 -29.52 -3.12
CA GLY A 422 -10.25 -29.27 -1.77
C GLY A 422 -9.54 -27.94 -1.59
N PHE A 423 -9.24 -27.23 -2.71
CA PHE A 423 -8.48 -25.96 -2.70
C PHE A 423 -9.34 -24.72 -2.96
N SER A 424 -10.65 -24.92 -3.12
CA SER A 424 -11.60 -23.85 -3.42
C SER A 424 -12.96 -24.13 -2.81
N HIS A 425 -13.79 -23.10 -2.69
CA HIS A 425 -15.17 -23.21 -2.26
C HIS A 425 -16.13 -22.82 -3.39
N ARG A 426 -17.21 -23.59 -3.57
CA ARG A 426 -18.23 -23.27 -4.57
C ARG A 426 -19.02 -22.04 -4.12
N VAL A 427 -19.06 -21.02 -4.96
CA VAL A 427 -19.72 -19.73 -4.68
C VAL A 427 -20.92 -19.46 -5.58
N ALA A 428 -20.97 -20.15 -6.77
CA ALA A 428 -22.12 -20.13 -7.67
C ALA A 428 -22.15 -21.43 -8.49
N LYS A 429 -23.17 -21.58 -9.33
CA LYS A 429 -23.25 -22.74 -10.25
C LYS A 429 -22.05 -22.71 -11.19
N ASN A 430 -21.28 -23.74 -11.30
CA ASN A 430 -20.07 -23.84 -12.11
C ASN A 430 -18.94 -22.84 -11.75
N LEU A 431 -18.98 -22.23 -10.57
CA LEU A 431 -17.94 -21.33 -10.07
C LEU A 431 -17.49 -21.74 -8.67
N ALA A 432 -16.17 -21.78 -8.47
CA ALA A 432 -15.55 -21.91 -7.16
C ALA A 432 -14.46 -20.85 -7.00
N ALA A 433 -14.29 -20.33 -5.80
CA ALA A 433 -13.25 -19.38 -5.48
C ALA A 433 -12.14 -20.08 -4.67
N PRO A 434 -10.89 -20.05 -5.12
CA PRO A 434 -9.77 -20.67 -4.41
C PRO A 434 -9.47 -19.97 -3.09
N HIS A 435 -9.06 -20.76 -2.08
CA HIS A 435 -8.54 -20.24 -0.83
C HIS A 435 -7.26 -19.43 -1.09
N HIS A 436 -7.10 -18.31 -0.40
CA HIS A 436 -5.95 -17.44 -0.57
C HIS A 436 -5.69 -16.61 0.69
N GLN A 437 -4.55 -15.94 0.71
CA GLN A 437 -4.18 -15.06 1.79
C GLN A 437 -3.86 -13.67 1.24
N HIS A 438 -3.99 -12.65 2.10
CA HIS A 438 -3.55 -11.28 1.83
C HIS A 438 -2.55 -10.88 2.89
N PHE A 439 -1.39 -10.39 2.48
CA PHE A 439 -0.35 -9.90 3.38
C PHE A 439 -0.06 -8.45 3.09
N PHE A 440 -0.02 -7.65 4.15
CA PHE A 440 0.29 -6.21 4.10
C PHE A 440 1.47 -5.96 5.02
N THR A 441 2.60 -5.55 4.46
CA THR A 441 3.82 -5.22 5.22
C THR A 441 3.99 -3.72 5.25
N PHE A 442 3.92 -3.14 6.44
CA PHE A 442 4.11 -1.71 6.68
C PHE A 442 5.53 -1.42 7.14
N ARG A 443 6.10 -0.33 6.64
CA ARG A 443 7.33 0.28 7.11
C ARG A 443 6.99 1.44 8.02
N LEU A 444 7.41 1.37 9.27
CA LEU A 444 7.12 2.33 10.33
C LEU A 444 8.44 2.88 10.88
N ASP A 445 8.83 4.07 10.44
CA ASP A 445 10.02 4.79 10.89
C ASP A 445 9.64 5.61 12.12
N LEU A 446 9.84 5.03 13.32
CA LEU A 446 9.39 5.63 14.57
C LEU A 446 10.46 6.56 15.16
N ASP A 447 10.08 7.80 15.41
CA ASP A 447 10.89 8.86 16.00
C ASP A 447 10.31 9.26 17.37
N VAL A 448 10.23 8.33 18.32
CA VAL A 448 9.58 8.60 19.61
C VAL A 448 10.39 9.63 20.42
N ASP A 449 9.82 10.85 20.54
CA ASP A 449 10.50 12.01 21.13
C ASP A 449 11.87 12.34 20.51
N GLY A 450 12.08 11.94 19.25
CA GLY A 450 13.29 12.16 18.46
C GLY A 450 13.72 10.93 17.67
N ALA A 451 14.48 11.15 16.60
CA ALA A 451 14.96 10.08 15.72
C ALA A 451 15.87 9.08 16.43
N MET A 452 16.63 9.55 17.43
CA MET A 452 17.48 8.68 18.25
C MET A 452 17.81 9.33 19.60
N PRO A 453 18.12 8.51 20.63
CA PRO A 453 18.14 7.05 20.58
C PRO A 453 16.74 6.47 20.71
N ASN A 454 16.46 5.42 19.96
CA ASN A 454 15.27 4.60 20.16
C ASN A 454 15.66 3.14 20.41
N ARG A 455 14.78 2.41 21.08
CA ARG A 455 14.96 1.00 21.44
C ARG A 455 13.66 0.27 21.23
N VAL A 456 13.71 -0.94 20.71
CA VAL A 456 12.55 -1.81 20.60
C VAL A 456 12.57 -2.83 21.73
N VAL A 457 11.46 -2.92 22.46
CA VAL A 457 11.25 -3.85 23.56
C VAL A 457 10.11 -4.80 23.21
N GLU A 458 10.35 -6.11 23.27
CA GLU A 458 9.31 -7.12 23.24
C GLU A 458 8.74 -7.28 24.64
N MET A 459 7.41 -7.21 24.78
CA MET A 459 6.71 -7.38 26.05
C MET A 459 5.82 -8.61 25.98
N ASN A 460 5.97 -9.50 26.96
CA ASN A 460 5.18 -10.71 27.13
C ASN A 460 4.51 -10.71 28.51
N SER A 461 3.23 -11.10 28.56
CA SER A 461 2.54 -11.41 29.81
C SER A 461 2.78 -12.87 30.14
N VAL A 462 3.32 -13.17 31.31
CA VAL A 462 3.69 -14.53 31.74
C VAL A 462 3.04 -14.91 33.07
N ALA A 463 2.53 -16.12 33.13
CA ALA A 463 1.98 -16.66 34.38
C ALA A 463 3.10 -16.86 35.42
N VAL A 464 2.86 -16.44 36.66
CA VAL A 464 3.77 -16.71 37.77
C VAL A 464 3.51 -18.12 38.29
N PRO A 465 4.52 -19.00 38.40
CA PRO A 465 4.35 -20.34 38.95
C PRO A 465 3.73 -20.32 40.37
N PRO A 466 2.94 -21.35 40.75
CA PRO A 466 2.43 -21.47 42.12
C PRO A 466 3.57 -21.47 43.15
N GLY A 467 3.41 -20.74 44.25
CA GLY A 467 4.40 -20.61 45.30
C GLY A 467 4.11 -19.45 46.22
N ALA A 468 5.09 -19.01 47.03
CA ALA A 468 4.92 -17.93 47.97
C ALA A 468 4.49 -16.59 47.34
N GLN A 469 4.92 -16.35 46.09
CA GLN A 469 4.51 -15.17 45.28
C GLN A 469 3.19 -15.34 44.56
N ASN A 470 2.69 -16.57 44.47
CA ASN A 470 1.40 -16.86 43.80
C ASN A 470 0.66 -17.97 44.56
N PRO A 471 0.25 -17.73 45.81
CA PRO A 471 -0.38 -18.75 46.67
C PRO A 471 -1.79 -19.15 46.18
N TYR A 472 -2.44 -18.34 45.34
CA TYR A 472 -3.78 -18.60 44.81
C TYR A 472 -3.79 -19.00 43.34
N GLY A 473 -2.60 -19.09 42.68
CA GLY A 473 -2.44 -19.58 41.33
C GLY A 473 -2.92 -18.63 40.20
N GLY A 474 -3.36 -17.42 40.53
CA GLY A 474 -3.91 -16.46 39.55
C GLY A 474 -2.99 -15.30 39.17
N ALA A 475 -1.75 -15.28 39.67
CA ALA A 475 -0.83 -14.19 39.39
C ALA A 475 -0.17 -14.33 38.01
N PHE A 476 -0.01 -13.21 37.31
CA PHE A 476 0.81 -13.07 36.10
C PHE A 476 1.60 -11.76 36.19
N THR A 477 2.67 -11.68 35.42
CA THR A 477 3.53 -10.50 35.37
C THR A 477 3.84 -10.14 33.92
N MET A 478 4.47 -9.00 33.71
CA MET A 478 4.95 -8.52 32.43
C MET A 478 6.48 -8.69 32.38
N GLU A 479 6.96 -9.36 31.35
CA GLU A 479 8.39 -9.47 31.05
C GLU A 479 8.73 -8.61 29.82
N GLU A 480 9.76 -7.79 29.98
CA GLU A 480 10.28 -6.92 28.94
C GLU A 480 11.66 -7.39 28.47
N THR A 481 11.80 -7.60 27.17
CA THR A 481 13.07 -8.04 26.56
C THR A 481 13.49 -7.03 25.48
N PRO A 482 14.57 -6.28 25.69
CA PRO A 482 15.13 -5.44 24.64
C PRO A 482 15.62 -6.27 23.45
N LEU A 483 15.28 -5.85 22.24
CA LEU A 483 15.77 -6.44 21.01
C LEU A 483 17.04 -5.67 20.57
N LEU A 484 18.19 -6.34 20.55
CA LEU A 484 19.49 -5.68 20.41
C LEU A 484 20.02 -5.72 18.97
N THR A 485 19.59 -6.71 18.19
CA THR A 485 20.05 -6.91 16.81
C THR A 485 18.90 -7.28 15.88
N GLU A 486 19.09 -7.07 14.59
CA GLU A 486 18.10 -7.39 13.55
C GLU A 486 17.62 -8.85 13.61
N ARG A 487 18.52 -9.79 13.89
CA ARG A 487 18.16 -11.22 13.99
C ARG A 487 17.30 -11.50 15.22
N GLN A 488 17.57 -10.84 16.33
CA GLN A 488 16.72 -10.95 17.53
C GLN A 488 15.33 -10.33 17.31
N ALA A 489 15.22 -9.39 16.39
CA ALA A 489 13.98 -8.69 16.09
C ALA A 489 13.10 -9.37 15.01
N GLN A 490 13.48 -10.55 14.53
CA GLN A 490 12.63 -11.39 13.71
C GLN A 490 11.64 -12.14 14.60
N ARG A 491 10.42 -11.61 14.74
CA ARG A 491 9.43 -12.05 15.72
C ARG A 491 8.07 -12.34 15.10
N ASN A 492 7.32 -13.23 15.75
CA ASN A 492 5.93 -13.51 15.45
C ASN A 492 5.04 -13.17 16.64
N LEU A 493 3.76 -12.96 16.38
CA LEU A 493 2.75 -12.86 17.42
C LEU A 493 2.75 -14.12 18.28
N ASP A 494 2.41 -13.93 19.55
CA ASP A 494 2.21 -15.01 20.49
C ASP A 494 0.98 -14.70 21.36
N LEU A 495 -0.11 -15.39 21.07
CA LEU A 495 -1.37 -15.23 21.79
C LEU A 495 -1.25 -15.68 23.26
N ALA A 496 -0.42 -16.70 23.54
CA ALA A 496 -0.27 -17.23 24.86
C ALA A 496 0.36 -16.22 25.84
N SER A 497 1.22 -15.35 25.32
CA SER A 497 1.87 -14.29 26.12
C SER A 497 1.31 -12.89 25.85
N SER A 498 0.26 -12.75 25.05
CA SER A 498 -0.25 -11.43 24.63
C SER A 498 0.86 -10.49 24.13
N ARG A 499 1.81 -11.05 23.38
CA ARG A 499 3.03 -10.37 22.92
C ARG A 499 2.72 -9.09 22.17
N LYS A 500 3.50 -8.05 22.49
CA LYS A 500 3.53 -6.79 21.76
C LYS A 500 4.93 -6.20 21.70
N TRP A 501 5.14 -5.19 20.87
CA TRP A 501 6.43 -4.51 20.71
C TRP A 501 6.26 -3.03 20.99
N ILE A 502 7.19 -2.48 21.75
CA ILE A 502 7.18 -1.08 22.17
C ILE A 502 8.46 -0.44 21.67
N VAL A 503 8.34 0.66 20.93
CA VAL A 503 9.48 1.51 20.60
C VAL A 503 9.54 2.61 21.66
N ILE A 504 10.64 2.66 22.42
CA ILE A 504 10.83 3.63 23.49
C ILE A 504 12.01 4.55 23.19
N ASN A 505 11.95 5.77 23.72
CA ASN A 505 13.11 6.64 23.85
C ASN A 505 13.68 6.48 25.29
N PRO A 506 14.83 5.82 25.45
CA PRO A 506 15.36 5.53 26.78
C PRO A 506 15.88 6.77 27.52
N ASN A 507 16.05 7.91 26.85
CA ASN A 507 16.57 9.15 27.42
C ASN A 507 15.49 10.14 27.80
N VAL A 508 14.23 9.91 27.39
CA VAL A 508 13.10 10.80 27.70
C VAL A 508 12.14 10.08 28.64
N MET A 509 12.03 10.62 29.86
CA MET A 509 11.13 10.07 30.87
C MET A 509 9.89 10.92 31.02
N ASN A 510 8.75 10.29 31.25
CA ASN A 510 7.54 10.99 31.66
C ASN A 510 7.61 11.38 33.14
N ALA A 511 6.61 12.11 33.64
CA ALA A 511 6.57 12.57 35.03
C ALA A 511 6.50 11.44 36.07
N LEU A 512 6.24 10.20 35.66
CA LEU A 512 6.20 9.01 36.53
C LEU A 512 7.52 8.23 36.50
N GLY A 513 8.52 8.68 35.72
CA GLY A 513 9.83 8.03 35.60
C GLY A 513 9.84 6.86 34.63
N HIS A 514 8.83 6.71 33.76
CA HIS A 514 8.84 5.72 32.69
C HIS A 514 9.39 6.31 31.39
N PRO A 515 10.17 5.54 30.59
CA PRO A 515 10.59 5.99 29.27
C PRO A 515 9.36 6.22 28.37
N THR A 516 9.43 7.26 27.53
CA THR A 516 8.36 7.54 26.58
C THR A 516 8.39 6.54 25.43
N GLY A 517 7.23 6.08 24.98
CA GLY A 517 7.14 5.02 23.98
C GLY A 517 5.81 4.98 23.22
N TYR A 518 5.82 4.16 22.18
CA TYR A 518 4.64 3.76 21.43
C TYR A 518 4.64 2.23 21.25
N ALA A 519 3.52 1.60 21.57
CA ALA A 519 3.34 0.16 21.43
C ALA A 519 2.60 -0.17 20.12
N LEU A 520 3.09 -1.16 19.38
CA LEU A 520 2.37 -1.80 18.30
C LEU A 520 1.38 -2.81 18.90
N LEU A 521 0.09 -2.58 18.68
CA LEU A 521 -0.99 -3.51 18.99
C LEU A 521 -1.47 -4.17 17.70
N PRO A 522 -1.13 -5.45 17.47
CA PRO A 522 -1.61 -6.18 16.31
C PRO A 522 -3.11 -6.43 16.39
N GLY A 523 -3.77 -6.47 15.21
CA GLY A 523 -5.13 -6.94 15.06
C GLY A 523 -5.17 -8.40 14.58
N GLU A 524 -6.17 -8.74 13.74
CA GLU A 524 -6.25 -10.02 13.06
C GLU A 524 -4.96 -10.30 12.30
N ASN A 525 -4.46 -11.54 12.39
CA ASN A 525 -3.23 -11.90 11.70
C ASN A 525 -3.15 -13.40 11.38
N ALA A 526 -2.38 -13.73 10.34
CA ALA A 526 -2.07 -15.08 9.91
C ALA A 526 -0.61 -15.20 9.47
N LEU A 527 -0.07 -16.40 9.52
CA LEU A 527 1.22 -16.73 8.94
C LEU A 527 1.04 -17.23 7.51
N LEU A 528 2.06 -17.03 6.67
CA LEU A 528 2.09 -17.53 5.30
C LEU A 528 2.06 -19.08 5.30
N LEU A 529 1.06 -19.66 4.64
CA LEU A 529 0.83 -21.11 4.57
C LEU A 529 1.71 -21.81 3.52
N ALA A 530 2.32 -21.06 2.59
CA ALA A 530 3.21 -21.64 1.60
C ALA A 530 4.40 -22.36 2.26
N GLN A 531 4.79 -23.51 1.72
CA GLN A 531 5.88 -24.33 2.25
C GLN A 531 7.21 -23.58 2.25
N PRO A 532 8.12 -23.84 3.22
CA PRO A 532 9.38 -23.09 3.40
C PRO A 532 10.31 -23.11 2.17
N ASP A 533 10.32 -24.21 1.41
CA ASP A 533 11.17 -24.41 0.23
C ASP A 533 10.50 -23.97 -1.09
N SER A 534 9.23 -23.54 -1.05
CA SER A 534 8.50 -23.07 -2.23
C SER A 534 9.07 -21.76 -2.79
N TRP A 535 8.92 -21.56 -4.10
CA TRP A 535 9.25 -20.28 -4.74
C TRP A 535 8.44 -19.11 -4.18
N VAL A 536 7.18 -19.37 -3.80
CA VAL A 536 6.31 -18.39 -3.16
C VAL A 536 6.95 -17.84 -1.89
N ARG A 537 7.41 -18.74 -0.99
CA ARG A 537 8.08 -18.34 0.27
C ARG A 537 9.46 -17.72 0.04
N LYS A 538 10.23 -18.22 -0.92
CA LYS A 538 11.54 -17.65 -1.26
C LYS A 538 11.41 -16.21 -1.77
N ARG A 539 10.42 -15.93 -2.62
CA ARG A 539 10.12 -14.58 -3.09
C ARG A 539 9.63 -13.68 -1.96
N ALA A 540 8.74 -14.19 -1.12
CA ALA A 540 8.13 -13.48 0.01
C ALA A 540 8.90 -13.70 1.33
N GLY A 541 10.21 -13.76 1.31
CA GLY A 541 11.03 -14.02 2.49
C GLY A 541 10.81 -13.03 3.63
N PHE A 542 10.36 -11.82 3.35
CA PHE A 542 9.98 -10.82 4.34
C PHE A 542 8.77 -11.25 5.20
N LEU A 543 7.98 -12.24 4.77
CA LEU A 543 6.87 -12.83 5.53
C LEU A 543 7.31 -14.00 6.43
N ASN A 544 8.60 -14.30 6.52
CA ASN A 544 9.10 -15.32 7.43
C ASN A 544 8.93 -14.93 8.91
N SER A 545 8.82 -13.64 9.19
CA SER A 545 8.44 -13.09 10.48
C SER A 545 7.44 -11.98 10.31
N GLN A 546 6.53 -11.84 11.28
CA GLN A 546 5.52 -10.78 11.25
C GLN A 546 6.10 -9.43 11.66
N VAL A 547 7.16 -9.43 12.47
CA VAL A 547 7.88 -8.24 12.88
C VAL A 547 9.36 -8.37 12.53
N TRP A 548 9.92 -7.30 11.96
CA TRP A 548 11.34 -7.08 11.76
C TRP A 548 11.68 -5.68 12.28
N VAL A 549 12.92 -5.49 12.70
CA VAL A 549 13.45 -4.17 13.03
C VAL A 549 14.80 -4.01 12.36
N THR A 550 15.00 -2.85 11.73
CA THR A 550 16.29 -2.48 11.12
C THR A 550 16.72 -1.12 11.64
N PRO A 551 18.02 -0.80 11.66
CA PRO A 551 18.43 0.59 11.78
C PRO A 551 17.97 1.35 10.54
N TYR A 552 17.65 2.64 10.69
CA TYR A 552 17.20 3.46 9.56
C TYR A 552 18.26 3.53 8.45
N ARG A 553 17.83 3.27 7.23
CA ARG A 553 18.55 3.57 5.99
C ARG A 553 17.56 4.08 4.96
N SER A 554 17.85 5.20 4.32
CA SER A 554 16.96 5.84 3.34
C SER A 554 16.68 4.97 2.12
N ALA A 555 17.60 4.09 1.74
CA ALA A 555 17.45 3.17 0.61
C ALA A 555 16.69 1.86 0.96
N GLU A 556 16.43 1.58 2.25
CA GLU A 556 15.70 0.39 2.69
C GLU A 556 14.21 0.72 2.82
N ILE A 557 13.46 0.63 1.70
CA ILE A 557 12.05 1.03 1.66
C ILE A 557 11.13 -0.16 1.40
N TYR A 558 11.50 -1.10 0.52
CA TYR A 558 10.60 -2.14 0.04
C TYR A 558 10.97 -3.51 0.60
N ALA A 559 10.11 -4.05 1.45
CA ALA A 559 10.33 -5.30 2.16
C ALA A 559 10.66 -6.50 1.23
N GLY A 560 10.06 -6.55 0.05
CA GLY A 560 10.30 -7.55 -1.00
C GLY A 560 11.44 -7.20 -1.98
N GLY A 561 12.15 -6.07 -1.76
CA GLY A 561 13.15 -5.52 -2.68
C GLY A 561 12.57 -4.56 -3.72
N ASP A 562 13.47 -3.87 -4.44
CA ASP A 562 13.09 -2.81 -5.37
C ASP A 562 12.35 -3.35 -6.61
N TYR A 563 12.75 -4.52 -7.11
CA TYR A 563 12.22 -5.13 -8.33
C TYR A 563 11.78 -6.58 -8.09
N PRO A 564 10.61 -6.82 -7.44
CA PRO A 564 10.13 -8.17 -7.16
C PRO A 564 9.59 -8.89 -8.39
N ASN A 565 9.23 -8.15 -9.47
CA ASN A 565 8.70 -8.74 -10.68
C ASN A 565 9.73 -9.66 -11.35
N GLN A 566 9.34 -10.90 -11.62
CA GLN A 566 10.20 -11.97 -12.13
C GLN A 566 11.47 -12.24 -11.30
N SER A 567 11.52 -11.78 -10.03
CA SER A 567 12.64 -12.01 -9.13
C SER A 567 12.53 -13.38 -8.43
N PRO A 568 13.64 -14.12 -8.29
CA PRO A 568 13.67 -15.35 -7.49
C PRO A 568 13.51 -15.10 -5.98
N GLY A 569 13.51 -13.85 -5.52
CA GLY A 569 13.47 -13.46 -4.12
C GLY A 569 14.87 -13.33 -3.50
N GLY A 570 14.90 -13.23 -2.17
CA GLY A 570 16.14 -13.08 -1.39
C GLY A 570 16.64 -11.65 -1.30
N ASP A 571 15.87 -10.67 -1.76
CA ASP A 571 16.16 -9.23 -1.62
C ASP A 571 15.31 -8.62 -0.48
N GLY A 572 15.41 -7.31 -0.28
CA GLY A 572 14.68 -6.59 0.75
C GLY A 572 15.11 -6.97 2.16
N LEU A 573 14.14 -7.16 3.05
CA LEU A 573 14.38 -7.43 4.48
C LEU A 573 15.31 -8.63 4.71
N VAL A 574 15.15 -9.70 3.95
CA VAL A 574 15.98 -10.91 4.10
C VAL A 574 17.47 -10.60 3.86
N LYS A 575 17.76 -9.81 2.84
CA LYS A 575 19.12 -9.40 2.48
C LYS A 575 19.70 -8.42 3.48
N TRP A 576 18.94 -7.40 3.85
CA TRP A 576 19.43 -6.35 4.74
C TRP A 576 19.73 -6.87 6.14
N THR A 577 18.85 -7.71 6.69
CA THR A 577 19.00 -8.25 8.04
C THR A 577 19.99 -9.41 8.13
N ALA A 578 20.51 -9.92 7.00
CA ALA A 578 21.58 -10.90 6.98
C ALA A 578 22.88 -10.36 7.62
N GLU A 579 23.08 -9.04 7.57
CA GLU A 579 24.21 -8.35 8.24
C GLU A 579 24.09 -8.41 9.76
N ASN A 580 22.91 -8.64 10.32
CA ASN A 580 22.62 -8.69 11.75
C ASN A 580 23.11 -7.45 12.52
N ARG A 581 22.80 -6.27 12.00
CA ARG A 581 23.23 -4.98 12.55
C ARG A 581 22.65 -4.74 13.95
N PRO A 582 23.33 -3.93 14.81
CA PRO A 582 22.75 -3.47 16.07
C PRO A 582 21.57 -2.53 15.81
N ILE A 583 20.53 -2.62 16.66
CA ILE A 583 19.33 -1.79 16.60
C ILE A 583 19.04 -1.07 17.93
N ASP A 584 19.80 -1.39 18.99
CA ASP A 584 19.62 -0.76 20.29
C ASP A 584 20.21 0.66 20.31
N ASN A 585 19.43 1.64 20.77
CA ASN A 585 19.80 3.05 20.82
C ASN A 585 20.14 3.65 19.43
N HIS A 586 19.42 3.21 18.39
CA HIS A 586 19.57 3.71 17.03
C HIS A 586 18.30 4.44 16.58
N ASP A 587 18.38 5.10 15.43
CA ASP A 587 17.23 5.44 14.60
C ASP A 587 16.71 4.13 14.00
N VAL A 588 15.47 3.73 14.31
CA VAL A 588 14.94 2.39 14.01
C VAL A 588 13.71 2.43 13.15
N VAL A 589 13.62 1.44 12.27
CA VAL A 589 12.43 1.16 11.46
C VAL A 589 11.83 -0.16 11.91
N LEU A 590 10.57 -0.10 12.34
CA LEU A 590 9.76 -1.26 12.65
C LEU A 590 8.99 -1.67 11.38
N TRP A 591 9.13 -2.93 10.97
CA TRP A 591 8.39 -3.53 9.87
C TRP A 591 7.37 -4.48 10.44
N TYR A 592 6.12 -4.30 10.05
CA TYR A 592 5.02 -5.14 10.53
C TYR A 592 4.23 -5.72 9.37
N SER A 593 4.13 -7.05 9.34
CA SER A 593 3.34 -7.80 8.37
C SER A 593 2.06 -8.32 9.01
N MET A 594 0.95 -7.91 8.46
CA MET A 594 -0.39 -8.35 8.80
C MET A 594 -0.87 -9.33 7.73
N GLY A 595 -1.37 -10.50 8.13
CA GLY A 595 -1.88 -11.55 7.22
C GLY A 595 -3.35 -11.83 7.47
N ILE A 596 -4.11 -12.04 6.41
CA ILE A 596 -5.52 -12.43 6.44
C ILE A 596 -5.68 -13.67 5.59
N THR A 597 -6.30 -14.72 6.14
CA THR A 597 -6.63 -15.93 5.37
C THR A 597 -8.08 -15.86 4.93
N HIS A 598 -8.29 -15.77 3.62
CA HIS A 598 -9.62 -15.76 3.03
C HIS A 598 -10.00 -17.18 2.58
N ASN A 599 -10.97 -17.76 3.27
CA ASN A 599 -11.67 -18.96 2.86
C ASN A 599 -13.02 -18.54 2.26
N PRO A 600 -13.15 -18.48 0.92
CA PRO A 600 -14.35 -17.96 0.28
C PRO A 600 -15.61 -18.71 0.68
N ARG A 601 -16.74 -18.01 0.72
CA ARG A 601 -18.07 -18.52 1.05
C ARG A 601 -19.11 -17.99 0.05
N PRO A 602 -20.30 -18.58 -0.05
CA PRO A 602 -21.34 -18.13 -0.99
C PRO A 602 -21.72 -16.65 -0.81
N GLU A 603 -21.65 -16.12 0.42
CA GLU A 603 -21.96 -14.73 0.74
C GLU A 603 -20.95 -13.73 0.18
N ASP A 604 -19.78 -14.19 -0.26
CA ASP A 604 -18.77 -13.35 -0.92
C ASP A 604 -19.07 -13.18 -2.44
N TRP A 605 -20.15 -13.77 -2.93
CA TRP A 605 -20.55 -13.71 -4.33
C TRP A 605 -21.82 -12.85 -4.51
N PRO A 606 -21.93 -12.02 -5.57
CA PRO A 606 -20.94 -11.77 -6.64
C PRO A 606 -19.89 -10.72 -6.27
N VAL A 607 -20.06 -10.01 -5.16
CA VAL A 607 -19.13 -9.03 -4.59
C VAL A 607 -19.01 -9.26 -3.09
N MET A 608 -17.79 -9.18 -2.57
CA MET A 608 -17.52 -9.45 -1.17
C MET A 608 -18.05 -8.32 -0.26
N PRO A 609 -18.74 -8.66 0.84
CA PRO A 609 -18.89 -7.74 1.96
C PRO A 609 -17.50 -7.29 2.45
N VAL A 610 -17.41 -6.04 2.90
CA VAL A 610 -16.13 -5.51 3.40
C VAL A 610 -15.65 -6.31 4.60
N HIS A 611 -14.44 -6.87 4.50
CA HIS A 611 -13.66 -7.35 5.64
C HIS A 611 -12.65 -6.28 6.04
N ALA A 612 -12.54 -5.96 7.33
CA ALA A 612 -11.61 -4.95 7.81
C ALA A 612 -10.63 -5.55 8.81
N ALA A 613 -9.35 -5.31 8.59
CA ALA A 613 -8.27 -5.66 9.50
C ALA A 613 -7.34 -4.46 9.68
N GLY A 614 -6.44 -4.50 10.67
CA GLY A 614 -5.55 -3.38 10.93
C GLY A 614 -4.68 -3.59 12.15
N PHE A 615 -4.00 -2.52 12.55
CA PHE A 615 -3.20 -2.46 13.78
C PHE A 615 -3.25 -1.05 14.36
N LYS A 616 -2.83 -0.91 15.62
CA LYS A 616 -2.72 0.40 16.28
C LYS A 616 -1.31 0.63 16.81
N LEU A 617 -0.88 1.87 16.71
CA LEU A 617 0.24 2.41 17.47
C LEU A 617 -0.37 3.23 18.62
N VAL A 618 -0.13 2.81 19.86
CA VAL A 618 -0.71 3.45 21.03
C VAL A 618 0.36 4.02 21.93
N PRO A 619 0.14 5.18 22.57
CA PRO A 619 1.05 5.72 23.56
C PRO A 619 1.36 4.70 24.66
N TRP A 620 2.64 4.54 25.01
CA TRP A 620 3.10 3.69 26.11
C TRP A 620 4.09 4.48 26.94
N GLY A 621 3.59 5.11 28.00
CA GLY A 621 4.39 6.06 28.75
C GLY A 621 4.70 7.37 28.03
N PHE A 622 4.22 7.57 26.81
CA PHE A 622 4.43 8.82 26.06
C PHE A 622 3.78 10.01 26.80
N PHE A 623 2.66 9.79 27.43
CA PHE A 623 2.01 10.74 28.32
C PHE A 623 2.09 10.26 29.78
N ALA A 624 2.01 11.19 30.74
CA ALA A 624 1.95 10.86 32.17
C ALA A 624 0.54 10.52 32.68
N ARG A 625 -0.48 10.79 31.86
CA ARG A 625 -1.90 10.51 32.13
C ARG A 625 -2.69 10.45 30.83
N ASN A 626 -3.94 10.05 30.87
CA ASN A 626 -4.83 10.02 29.71
C ASN A 626 -4.86 11.41 29.02
N PRO A 627 -4.37 11.54 27.76
CA PRO A 627 -4.33 12.83 27.08
C PRO A 627 -5.70 13.32 26.60
N ALA A 628 -6.74 12.45 26.65
CA ALA A 628 -8.12 12.77 26.29
C ALA A 628 -8.97 13.28 27.47
N LEU A 629 -8.36 13.56 28.63
CA LEU A 629 -9.07 14.14 29.79
C LEU A 629 -9.55 15.57 29.56
N ASP A 630 -8.93 16.29 28.62
CA ASP A 630 -9.27 17.68 28.28
C ASP A 630 -10.33 17.81 27.18
N LEU A 631 -10.90 16.69 26.75
CA LEU A 631 -12.04 16.70 25.81
C LEU A 631 -13.28 17.31 26.47
N PRO A 632 -14.10 18.10 25.73
CA PRO A 632 -15.28 18.76 26.21
C PRO A 632 -16.42 17.82 26.58
#